data_bd3d4fd16b5fac09883d1a220b023a78
#
_entry.id   bd3d4fd16b5fac09883d1a220b023a78
#
_cell.length_a   1.000
_cell.length_b   1.000
_cell.length_c   1.000
_cell.angle_alpha   90.00
_cell.angle_beta   90.00
_cell.angle_gamma   90.00
#
_symmetry.space_group_name_H-M   'P 1'
#
loop_
_entity.id
_entity.type
_entity.pdbx_description
1 polymer ?
#
loop_
_entity_poly.entity_id
_entity_poly.type
_entity_poly.pdbx_seq_one_letter_code
_entity_poly.pdbx_strand_id
1 'polypeptide(L)' 'MNFEIYTRSGCPYCTKVKQVLQGKNLSFSEKQLNAHFTREEFYQKFGAGSTFPQVLKGSVKLGGCTETVRYLRENNLI' A
#
# COMPACT_ATOMS: atom_id res chain seq x y z
N MET A 1 -0.55 2.71 -15.03
CA MET A 1 -1.15 1.97 -13.90
C MET A 1 -0.56 2.53 -12.61
N ASN A 2 -1.40 3.15 -11.78
CA ASN A 2 -0.95 3.85 -10.58
C ASN A 2 -1.40 3.14 -9.32
N PHE A 3 -0.42 2.85 -8.47
CA PHE A 3 -0.67 2.35 -7.13
C PHE A 3 -0.49 3.48 -6.12
N GLU A 4 -1.20 3.41 -5.02
CA GLU A 4 -1.05 4.34 -3.91
C GLU A 4 -0.82 3.51 -2.64
N ILE A 5 0.21 3.86 -1.87
CA ILE A 5 0.60 3.09 -0.70
C ILE A 5 0.55 3.99 0.53
N TYR A 6 -0.15 3.54 1.55
CA TYR A 6 -0.18 4.21 2.85
C TYR A 6 0.77 3.48 3.78
N THR A 7 1.78 4.19 4.27
CA THR A 7 2.88 3.62 5.05
C THR A 7 3.06 4.34 6.38
N ARG A 8 3.88 3.74 7.25
CA ARG A 8 4.37 4.37 8.47
C ARG A 8 5.85 4.06 8.67
N SER A 9 6.50 4.83 9.53
CA SER A 9 7.91 4.59 9.88
C SER A 9 8.05 3.24 10.59
N GLY A 10 9.16 2.56 10.36
CA GLY A 10 9.47 1.30 11.02
C GLY A 10 8.59 0.14 10.62
N CYS A 11 8.06 0.15 9.40
CA CYS A 11 7.16 -0.89 8.90
C CYS A 11 7.90 -1.75 7.87
N PRO A 12 8.33 -2.98 8.24
CA PRO A 12 9.05 -3.84 7.29
C PRO A 12 8.21 -4.22 6.07
N TYR A 13 6.93 -4.46 6.25
CA TYR A 13 6.04 -4.82 5.13
C TYR A 13 5.78 -3.64 4.20
N CYS A 14 5.82 -2.42 4.72
CA CYS A 14 5.75 -1.22 3.89
C CYS A 14 6.95 -1.16 2.94
N THR A 15 8.13 -1.40 3.48
CA THR A 15 9.37 -1.45 2.69
C THR A 15 9.29 -2.57 1.65
N LYS A 16 8.82 -3.75 2.06
CA LYS A 16 8.75 -4.91 1.18
C LYS A 16 7.85 -4.67 -0.02
N VAL A 17 6.64 -4.14 0.19
CA VAL A 17 5.70 -3.90 -0.92
C VAL A 17 6.24 -2.84 -1.87
N LYS A 18 6.91 -1.81 -1.35
CA LYS A 18 7.53 -0.80 -2.21
C LYS A 18 8.63 -1.41 -3.07
N GLN A 19 9.46 -2.29 -2.49
CA GLN A 19 10.51 -2.97 -3.23
C GLN A 19 9.95 -3.85 -4.34
N VAL A 20 8.85 -4.55 -4.08
CA VAL A 20 8.21 -5.38 -5.11
C VAL A 20 7.74 -4.53 -6.27
N LEU A 21 7.05 -3.42 -5.99
CA LEU A 21 6.56 -2.54 -7.05
C LEU A 21 7.71 -1.91 -7.83
N GLN A 22 8.74 -1.44 -7.14
CA GLN A 22 9.91 -0.85 -7.80
C GLN A 22 10.64 -1.86 -8.67
N GLY A 23 10.81 -3.09 -8.18
CA GLY A 23 11.50 -4.15 -8.90
C GLY A 23 10.79 -4.57 -10.17
N LYS A 24 9.51 -4.30 -10.29
CA LYS A 24 8.69 -4.62 -11.46
C LYS A 24 8.36 -3.38 -12.29
N ASN A 25 9.00 -2.25 -11.98
CA ASN A 25 8.79 -0.97 -12.69
C ASN A 25 7.34 -0.51 -12.65
N LEU A 26 6.64 -0.79 -11.57
CA LEU A 26 5.25 -0.36 -11.39
C LEU A 26 5.25 0.96 -10.61
N SER A 27 4.60 1.97 -11.16
CA SER A 27 4.54 3.29 -10.56
C SER A 27 3.65 3.31 -9.33
N PHE A 28 4.06 4.05 -8.30
CA PHE A 28 3.24 4.23 -7.12
C PHE A 28 3.52 5.58 -6.47
N SER A 29 2.52 6.07 -5.71
CA SER A 29 2.66 7.21 -4.82
C SER A 29 2.67 6.70 -3.39
N GLU A 30 3.52 7.25 -2.55
CA GLU A 30 3.57 6.89 -1.14
C GLU A 30 3.03 8.02 -0.29
N LYS A 31 2.14 7.68 0.65
CA LYS A 31 1.65 8.60 1.67
C LYS A 31 2.06 8.06 3.03
N GLN A 32 2.71 8.89 3.84
CA GLN A 32 3.28 8.49 5.11
C GLN A 32 2.46 9.06 6.27
N LEU A 33 2.26 8.22 7.29
CA LEU A 33 1.57 8.60 8.52
C LEU A 33 2.24 9.83 9.15
N ASN A 34 1.43 10.79 9.52
CA ASN A 34 1.82 12.07 10.16
C ASN A 34 2.57 13.03 9.24
N ALA A 35 2.84 12.63 8.00
CA ALA A 35 3.36 13.54 6.98
C ALA A 35 2.27 13.91 5.99
N HIS A 36 1.46 12.95 5.55
CA HIS A 36 0.43 13.13 4.53
C HIS A 36 -0.98 12.84 5.03
N PHE A 37 -1.11 12.13 6.15
CA PHE A 37 -2.40 11.80 6.75
C PHE A 37 -2.21 11.51 8.24
N THR A 38 -3.31 11.60 9.00
CA THR A 38 -3.31 11.24 10.41
C THR A 38 -3.79 9.80 10.59
N ARG A 39 -3.54 9.21 11.77
CA ARG A 39 -4.04 7.88 12.10
C ARG A 39 -5.58 7.84 12.03
N GLU A 40 -6.22 8.91 12.46
CA GLU A 40 -7.67 9.02 12.41
C GLU A 40 -8.20 8.98 10.98
N GLU A 41 -7.58 9.75 10.08
CA GLU A 41 -7.92 9.73 8.66
C GLU A 41 -7.71 8.35 8.05
N PHE A 42 -6.64 7.67 8.45
CA PHE A 42 -6.35 6.32 7.99
C PHE A 42 -7.46 5.36 8.39
N TYR A 43 -7.89 5.39 9.64
CA TYR A 43 -8.95 4.51 10.11
C TYR A 43 -10.31 4.83 9.48
N GLN A 44 -10.58 6.09 9.18
CA GLN A 44 -11.79 6.48 8.46
C GLN A 44 -11.81 5.91 7.05
N LYS A 45 -10.66 5.87 6.40
CA LYS A 45 -10.55 5.39 5.02
C LYS A 45 -10.53 3.86 4.94
N PHE A 46 -9.82 3.21 5.82
CA PHE A 46 -9.58 1.77 5.74
C PHE A 46 -10.29 0.95 6.82
N GLY A 47 -10.86 1.60 7.83
CA GLY A 47 -11.53 0.95 8.93
C GLY A 47 -10.70 0.90 10.20
N ALA A 48 -11.37 0.90 11.36
CA ALA A 48 -10.72 0.84 12.66
C ALA A 48 -9.92 -0.46 12.77
N GLY A 49 -8.70 -0.36 13.29
CA GLY A 49 -7.83 -1.51 13.47
C GLY A 49 -7.07 -1.95 12.22
N SER A 50 -7.19 -1.20 11.11
CA SER A 50 -6.44 -1.52 9.89
C SER A 50 -4.94 -1.43 10.13
N THR A 51 -4.19 -2.29 9.46
CA THR A 51 -2.74 -2.36 9.57
C THR A 51 -2.05 -1.70 8.39
N PHE A 52 -0.75 -1.47 8.52
CA PHE A 52 0.09 -0.95 7.45
C PHE A 52 0.90 -2.08 6.82
N PRO A 53 1.21 -2.02 5.53
CA PRO A 53 0.77 -0.98 4.58
C PRO A 53 -0.67 -1.20 4.11
N GLN A 54 -1.27 -0.17 3.49
CA GLN A 54 -2.52 -0.33 2.75
C GLN A 54 -2.28 0.17 1.34
N VAL A 55 -2.66 -0.63 0.35
CA VAL A 55 -2.36 -0.37 -1.05
C VAL A 55 -3.67 -0.24 -1.83
N LEU A 56 -3.72 0.78 -2.69
CA LEU A 56 -4.84 0.96 -3.62
C LEU A 56 -4.32 0.95 -5.05
N LYS A 57 -5.15 0.48 -5.96
CA LYS A 57 -4.95 0.67 -7.39
C LYS A 57 -6.14 1.46 -7.90
N GLY A 58 -5.92 2.76 -8.16
CA GLY A 58 -7.02 3.67 -8.40
C GLY A 58 -7.88 3.77 -7.15
N SER A 59 -9.17 3.49 -7.27
CA SER A 59 -10.10 3.50 -6.14
C SER A 59 -10.26 2.13 -5.47
N VAL A 60 -9.59 1.10 -6.00
CA VAL A 60 -9.72 -0.27 -5.48
C VAL A 60 -8.72 -0.51 -4.37
N LYS A 61 -9.22 -0.90 -3.20
CA LYS A 61 -8.38 -1.25 -2.05
C LYS A 61 -7.89 -2.68 -2.21
N LEU A 62 -6.58 -2.85 -2.34
CA LEU A 62 -5.98 -4.18 -2.51
C LEU A 62 -5.69 -4.87 -1.18
N GLY A 63 -5.48 -4.09 -0.12
CA GLY A 63 -5.11 -4.61 1.19
C GLY A 63 -3.65 -4.35 1.51
N GLY A 64 -3.04 -5.22 2.31
CA GLY A 64 -1.66 -5.07 2.74
C GLY A 64 -0.66 -5.67 1.75
N CYS A 65 0.55 -5.95 2.25
CA CYS A 65 1.63 -6.48 1.42
C CYS A 65 1.25 -7.82 0.77
N THR A 66 0.77 -8.77 1.56
CA THR A 66 0.44 -10.11 1.08
C THR A 66 -0.66 -10.06 0.02
N GLU A 67 -1.73 -9.32 0.29
CA GLU A 67 -2.84 -9.17 -0.63
C GLU A 67 -2.42 -8.49 -1.93
N THR A 68 -1.55 -7.49 -1.82
CA THR A 68 -1.04 -6.79 -3.01
C THR A 68 -0.19 -7.71 -3.88
N VAL A 69 0.71 -8.47 -3.28
CA VAL A 69 1.54 -9.42 -4.02
C VAL A 69 0.67 -10.47 -4.72
N ARG A 70 -0.35 -10.97 -4.04
CA ARG A 70 -1.31 -11.90 -4.63
C ARG A 70 -2.02 -11.29 -5.84
N TYR A 71 -2.50 -10.05 -5.70
CA TYR A 71 -3.14 -9.33 -6.79
C TYR A 71 -2.21 -9.20 -8.00
N LEU A 72 -0.97 -8.82 -7.76
CA LEU A 72 0.01 -8.65 -8.85
C LEU A 72 0.27 -9.97 -9.55
N ARG A 73 0.37 -11.05 -8.80
CA ARG A 73 0.61 -12.39 -9.36
C ARG A 73 -0.58 -12.88 -10.16
N GLU A 74 -1.80 -12.71 -9.63
CA GLU A 74 -3.02 -13.13 -10.30
C GLU A 74 -3.29 -12.37 -11.60
N ASN A 75 -2.76 -11.16 -11.70
CA ASN A 75 -2.92 -10.31 -12.88
C ASN A 75 -1.70 -10.30 -13.78
N ASN A 76 -0.77 -11.23 -13.55
CA ASN A 76 0.45 -11.40 -14.35
C ASN A 76 1.30 -10.14 -14.40
N LEU A 77 1.33 -9.36 -13.32
CA LEU A 77 2.17 -8.17 -13.21
C LEU A 77 3.53 -8.47 -12.60
N ILE A 78 3.67 -9.63 -11.98
CA ILE A 78 4.95 -10.11 -11.45
C ILE A 78 5.10 -11.60 -11.73
#